data_2e76b3ebc718bec060bff71e678c6c5e
#
_entry.id   2e76b3ebc718bec060bff71e678c6c5e
#
_cell.length_a   1.000
_cell.length_b   1.000
_cell.length_c   1.000
_cell.angle_alpha   90.00
_cell.angle_beta   90.00
_cell.angle_gamma   90.00
#
_symmetry.space_group_name_H-M   'P 1'
#
loop_
_entity.id
_entity.type
_entity.pdbx_description
1 polymer ?
#
loop_
_entity_poly.entity_id
_entity_poly.type
_entity_poly.pdbx_seq_one_letter_code
_entity_poly.pdbx_strand_id
1 'polypeptide(L)'
;QIAAIVTDSNFNQTNQNMNEFCRPRTSIISQPGALITTLKGMREALDAPQSSYELMKKINDTFDDWKKDDPNSTFIGHNIIEFDESVLEYNLFNHMLYPYVTRKSRGDTLNLARGLYAINPSSIKTPLTERGNPSFKLEKIAEMNNLPVEFAHDAFSDVKTSIALTKFINEADVSNWNQLQMTMSKEDTIEYINKNKGFCFMTSFGGRIKLQALSMVCESQYNGWFHTIDLAHDPAPLLEANSEEFKKLIKKKNRYVITNQHPIILPGKIASNYEPYDEIGADVLNERAKIVFKNKNLADKFKLMEIDRRIEKEDESSQDNIFPESKANAFLDFKQSSEIAKFHDQSDWNEKYKIALSIKEPRANFILKRLIFDESPKTLSKEDFKMVHRELHERLVINQERPFTTIPEAMSQTDTELVKMEETDDENKSQKMQILKDYNVYLNFM
;
A
#
# COMPACT_ATOMS: atom_id res chain seq x y z
N GLN A 1 -15.66 -2.39 2.83
CA GLN A 1 -16.10 -1.14 2.19
C GLN A 1 -15.00 -0.61 1.30
N ILE A 2 -15.39 -0.01 0.16
CA ILE A 2 -14.52 0.79 -0.69
C ILE A 2 -15.27 2.04 -1.12
N ALA A 3 -14.56 3.17 -1.20
CA ALA A 3 -15.05 4.40 -1.78
C ALA A 3 -14.02 5.01 -2.72
N ALA A 4 -14.50 5.63 -3.79
CA ALA A 4 -13.70 6.40 -4.73
C ALA A 4 -14.54 7.49 -5.38
N ILE A 5 -13.93 8.62 -5.72
CA ILE A 5 -14.60 9.75 -6.39
C ILE A 5 -13.65 10.24 -7.49
N VAL A 6 -14.16 10.39 -8.70
CA VAL A 6 -13.41 11.02 -9.80
C VAL A 6 -13.48 12.53 -9.67
N THR A 7 -12.33 13.19 -9.78
CA THR A 7 -12.24 14.65 -9.81
C THR A 7 -11.67 15.15 -11.12
N ASP A 8 -11.90 16.42 -11.44
CA ASP A 8 -11.16 17.13 -12.47
C ASP A 8 -9.76 17.53 -11.97
N SER A 9 -8.96 18.17 -12.84
CA SER A 9 -7.62 18.64 -12.51
C SER A 9 -7.57 19.73 -11.44
N ASN A 10 -8.69 20.34 -11.09
CA ASN A 10 -8.82 21.32 -10.03
C ASN A 10 -9.40 20.72 -8.73
N PHE A 11 -9.45 19.39 -8.65
CA PHE A 11 -10.01 18.63 -7.52
C PHE A 11 -11.51 18.91 -7.28
N ASN A 12 -12.28 19.31 -8.29
CA ASN A 12 -13.72 19.35 -8.19
C ASN A 12 -14.29 17.96 -8.47
N GLN A 13 -15.21 17.51 -7.61
CA GLN A 13 -15.82 16.20 -7.74
C GLN A 13 -16.73 16.13 -8.97
N THR A 14 -16.65 15.01 -9.68
CA THR A 14 -17.56 14.71 -10.79
C THR A 14 -18.73 13.84 -10.30
N ASN A 15 -19.62 13.44 -11.23
CA ASN A 15 -20.71 12.50 -10.92
C ASN A 15 -20.23 11.03 -10.86
N GLN A 16 -18.99 10.74 -11.24
CA GLN A 16 -18.43 9.40 -11.22
C GLN A 16 -17.88 9.10 -9.82
N ASN A 17 -18.53 8.21 -9.11
CA ASN A 17 -18.11 7.81 -7.78
C ASN A 17 -18.52 6.36 -7.50
N MET A 18 -17.92 5.80 -6.47
CA MET A 18 -18.20 4.48 -5.91
C MET A 18 -18.21 4.57 -4.38
N ASN A 19 -19.21 3.98 -3.75
CA ASN A 19 -19.27 3.74 -2.31
C ASN A 19 -19.97 2.42 -2.06
N GLU A 20 -19.22 1.36 -1.90
CA GLU A 20 -19.70 -0.01 -1.98
C GLU A 20 -19.28 -0.85 -0.78
N PHE A 21 -20.16 -1.78 -0.42
CA PHE A 21 -19.96 -2.75 0.64
C PHE A 21 -20.14 -4.16 0.11
N CYS A 22 -19.45 -5.12 0.71
CA CYS A 22 -19.70 -6.53 0.43
C CYS A 22 -19.75 -7.36 1.72
N ARG A 23 -20.36 -8.52 1.62
CA ARG A 23 -20.27 -9.53 2.65
C ARG A 23 -18.82 -10.05 2.75
N PRO A 24 -18.29 -10.21 3.97
CA PRO A 24 -17.01 -10.89 4.14
C PRO A 24 -17.11 -12.34 3.69
N ARG A 25 -16.00 -12.88 3.20
CA ARG A 25 -15.92 -14.33 2.92
C ARG A 25 -15.95 -15.11 4.22
N THR A 26 -16.67 -16.22 4.23
CA THR A 26 -16.75 -17.12 5.41
C THR A 26 -15.41 -17.75 5.81
N SER A 27 -14.46 -17.77 4.90
CA SER A 27 -13.09 -18.27 5.11
C SER A 27 -12.12 -17.25 5.70
N ILE A 28 -12.58 -16.03 6.03
CA ILE A 28 -11.74 -14.96 6.60
C ILE A 28 -12.34 -14.49 7.91
N ILE A 29 -11.54 -14.58 8.97
CA ILE A 29 -11.90 -14.06 10.28
C ILE A 29 -11.48 -12.60 10.38
N SER A 30 -12.43 -11.72 10.69
CA SER A 30 -12.17 -10.30 10.89
C SER A 30 -11.39 -10.07 12.18
N GLN A 31 -10.47 -9.11 12.18
CA GLN A 31 -9.83 -8.70 13.41
C GLN A 31 -10.78 -7.80 14.24
N PRO A 32 -10.95 -8.05 15.54
CA PRO A 32 -11.85 -7.26 16.39
C PRO A 32 -11.56 -5.77 16.36
N GLY A 33 -10.26 -5.41 16.34
CA GLY A 33 -9.83 -4.01 16.23
C GLY A 33 -10.36 -3.29 14.99
N ALA A 34 -10.47 -3.98 13.85
CA ALA A 34 -11.03 -3.41 12.63
C ALA A 34 -12.53 -3.09 12.78
N LEU A 35 -13.29 -3.97 13.43
CA LEU A 35 -14.73 -3.78 13.66
C LEU A 35 -15.01 -2.57 14.56
N ILE A 36 -14.26 -2.41 15.65
CA ILE A 36 -14.43 -1.27 16.56
C ILE A 36 -13.86 0.04 16.03
N THR A 37 -12.88 0.00 15.16
CA THR A 37 -12.34 1.21 14.51
C THR A 37 -13.34 1.79 13.51
N THR A 38 -13.98 0.92 12.72
CA THR A 38 -14.97 1.33 11.71
C THR A 38 -16.38 1.50 12.29
N LEU A 39 -16.61 1.11 13.54
CA LEU A 39 -17.91 1.04 14.20
C LEU A 39 -18.94 0.17 13.45
N LYS A 40 -18.48 -0.81 12.65
CA LYS A 40 -19.30 -1.71 11.84
C LYS A 40 -19.22 -3.13 12.38
N GLY A 41 -20.36 -3.63 12.85
CA GLY A 41 -20.46 -5.00 13.37
C GLY A 41 -20.57 -6.06 12.28
N MET A 42 -20.27 -7.32 12.62
CA MET A 42 -20.43 -8.47 11.70
C MET A 42 -21.83 -8.63 11.16
N ARG A 43 -22.87 -8.32 11.93
CA ARG A 43 -24.27 -8.39 11.49
C ARG A 43 -24.52 -7.47 10.29
N GLU A 44 -24.09 -6.21 10.40
CA GLU A 44 -24.20 -5.24 9.30
C GLU A 44 -23.38 -5.69 8.08
N ALA A 45 -22.18 -6.22 8.30
CA ALA A 45 -21.33 -6.70 7.23
C ALA A 45 -21.95 -7.90 6.48
N LEU A 46 -22.63 -8.81 7.19
CA LEU A 46 -23.30 -9.97 6.60
C LEU A 46 -24.56 -9.59 5.82
N ASP A 47 -25.23 -8.50 6.18
CA ASP A 47 -26.42 -7.98 5.50
C ASP A 47 -26.08 -7.18 4.22
N ALA A 48 -24.79 -7.02 3.88
CA ALA A 48 -24.36 -6.31 2.66
C ALA A 48 -24.96 -6.99 1.39
N PRO A 49 -25.40 -6.20 0.39
CA PRO A 49 -26.20 -6.71 -0.73
C PRO A 49 -25.41 -7.60 -1.69
N GLN A 50 -24.09 -7.44 -1.78
CA GLN A 50 -23.25 -8.14 -2.74
C GLN A 50 -22.15 -8.96 -2.06
N SER A 51 -21.67 -9.98 -2.76
CA SER A 51 -20.55 -10.80 -2.31
C SER A 51 -19.20 -10.08 -2.51
N SER A 52 -18.15 -10.64 -1.91
CA SER A 52 -16.78 -10.15 -2.14
C SER A 52 -16.36 -10.29 -3.61
N TYR A 53 -16.78 -11.36 -4.30
CA TYR A 53 -16.50 -11.57 -5.72
C TYR A 53 -17.18 -10.52 -6.61
N GLU A 54 -18.47 -10.29 -6.38
CA GLU A 54 -19.24 -9.27 -7.11
C GLU A 54 -18.64 -7.88 -6.93
N LEU A 55 -18.23 -7.52 -5.70
CA LEU A 55 -17.59 -6.24 -5.44
C LEU A 55 -16.23 -6.12 -6.15
N MET A 56 -15.38 -7.15 -6.08
CA MET A 56 -14.06 -7.08 -6.73
C MET A 56 -14.18 -6.99 -8.25
N LYS A 57 -15.14 -7.70 -8.85
CA LYS A 57 -15.44 -7.56 -10.27
C LYS A 57 -15.94 -6.14 -10.62
N LYS A 58 -16.86 -5.59 -9.84
CA LYS A 58 -17.36 -4.23 -10.02
C LYS A 58 -16.25 -3.19 -9.92
N ILE A 59 -15.33 -3.31 -8.96
CA ILE A 59 -14.17 -2.43 -8.81
C ILE A 59 -13.29 -2.50 -10.06
N ASN A 60 -12.92 -3.72 -10.48
CA ASN A 60 -12.08 -3.92 -11.65
C ASN A 60 -12.68 -3.25 -12.89
N ASP A 61 -13.95 -3.53 -13.16
CA ASP A 61 -14.67 -3.02 -14.34
C ASP A 61 -14.79 -1.48 -14.27
N THR A 62 -15.17 -0.93 -13.11
CA THR A 62 -15.32 0.52 -12.92
C THR A 62 -13.98 1.27 -13.08
N PHE A 63 -12.90 0.75 -12.48
CA PHE A 63 -11.59 1.40 -12.59
C PHE A 63 -11.01 1.29 -14.00
N ASP A 64 -11.28 0.20 -14.71
CA ASP A 64 -10.89 0.07 -16.11
C ASP A 64 -11.67 1.04 -17.02
N ASP A 65 -12.94 1.27 -16.75
CA ASP A 65 -13.74 2.24 -17.50
C ASP A 65 -13.28 3.68 -17.23
N TRP A 66 -13.03 4.05 -15.98
CA TRP A 66 -12.47 5.37 -15.65
C TRP A 66 -11.12 5.62 -16.31
N LYS A 67 -10.26 4.59 -16.41
CA LYS A 67 -8.97 4.69 -17.12
C LYS A 67 -9.11 4.77 -18.64
N LYS A 68 -10.16 4.20 -19.21
CA LYS A 68 -10.46 4.39 -20.65
C LYS A 68 -10.90 5.81 -20.93
N ASP A 69 -11.71 6.39 -20.01
CA ASP A 69 -12.17 7.79 -20.11
C ASP A 69 -10.99 8.77 -19.98
N ASP A 70 -10.08 8.53 -19.03
CA ASP A 70 -8.83 9.29 -18.87
C ASP A 70 -7.63 8.36 -18.58
N PRO A 71 -6.85 8.00 -19.62
CA PRO A 71 -5.65 7.17 -19.47
C PRO A 71 -4.53 7.77 -18.61
N ASN A 72 -4.60 9.08 -18.32
CA ASN A 72 -3.62 9.80 -17.49
C ASN A 72 -4.12 10.02 -16.06
N SER A 73 -5.28 9.50 -15.71
CA SER A 73 -5.83 9.60 -14.36
C SER A 73 -4.86 9.05 -13.32
N THR A 74 -4.80 9.71 -12.16
CA THR A 74 -3.95 9.33 -11.03
C THR A 74 -4.83 8.89 -9.86
N PHE A 75 -4.55 7.74 -9.29
CA PHE A 75 -5.20 7.28 -8.05
C PHE A 75 -4.54 7.96 -6.85
N ILE A 76 -5.33 8.67 -6.05
CA ILE A 76 -4.86 9.43 -4.88
C ILE A 76 -5.67 9.03 -3.66
N GLY A 77 -5.01 8.83 -2.53
CA GLY A 77 -5.63 8.59 -1.23
C GLY A 77 -4.68 8.93 -0.10
N HIS A 78 -5.14 8.86 1.14
CA HIS A 78 -4.31 9.13 2.31
C HIS A 78 -3.70 7.86 2.87
N ASN A 79 -2.38 7.72 2.81
CA ASN A 79 -1.64 6.48 3.11
C ASN A 79 -2.04 5.31 2.17
N ILE A 80 -2.51 5.64 0.99
CA ILE A 80 -3.06 4.68 0.02
C ILE A 80 -2.03 3.63 -0.39
N ILE A 81 -0.76 4.01 -0.54
CA ILE A 81 0.32 3.15 -1.05
C ILE A 81 0.62 2.01 -0.08
N GLU A 82 0.64 2.30 1.21
CA GLU A 82 0.97 1.30 2.23
C GLU A 82 -0.26 0.51 2.67
N PHE A 83 -1.45 1.09 2.64
CA PHE A 83 -2.65 0.47 3.17
C PHE A 83 -3.67 0.07 2.09
N ASP A 84 -4.37 1.02 1.47
CA ASP A 84 -5.52 0.72 0.59
C ASP A 84 -5.14 -0.11 -0.63
N GLU A 85 -4.02 0.23 -1.28
CA GLU A 85 -3.51 -0.55 -2.42
C GLU A 85 -3.14 -1.96 -2.04
N SER A 86 -2.51 -2.15 -0.87
CA SER A 86 -2.14 -3.49 -0.39
C SER A 86 -3.37 -4.36 -0.16
N VAL A 87 -4.43 -3.80 0.42
CA VAL A 87 -5.71 -4.49 0.65
C VAL A 87 -6.40 -4.77 -0.69
N LEU A 88 -6.46 -3.78 -1.58
CA LEU A 88 -7.08 -3.92 -2.90
C LEU A 88 -6.37 -4.98 -3.75
N GLU A 89 -5.05 -4.89 -3.87
CA GLU A 89 -4.24 -5.85 -4.62
C GLU A 89 -4.40 -7.28 -4.11
N TYR A 90 -4.37 -7.46 -2.78
CA TYR A 90 -4.59 -8.78 -2.18
C TYR A 90 -5.98 -9.32 -2.55
N ASN A 91 -7.03 -8.50 -2.43
CA ASN A 91 -8.38 -8.95 -2.73
C ASN A 91 -8.59 -9.19 -4.22
N LEU A 92 -8.13 -8.33 -5.12
CA LEU A 92 -8.20 -8.56 -6.56
C LEU A 92 -7.49 -9.86 -6.96
N PHE A 93 -6.26 -10.09 -6.47
CA PHE A 93 -5.53 -11.32 -6.71
C PHE A 93 -6.30 -12.56 -6.21
N ASN A 94 -6.87 -12.47 -5.02
CA ASN A 94 -7.65 -13.55 -4.42
C ASN A 94 -8.98 -13.84 -5.14
N HIS A 95 -9.38 -12.96 -6.04
CA HIS A 95 -10.50 -13.17 -6.95
C HIS A 95 -10.04 -13.43 -8.39
N MET A 96 -8.73 -13.69 -8.59
CA MET A 96 -8.11 -13.92 -9.90
C MET A 96 -8.35 -12.77 -10.89
N LEU A 97 -8.48 -11.55 -10.39
CA LEU A 97 -8.52 -10.31 -11.16
C LEU A 97 -7.14 -9.65 -11.19
N TYR A 98 -6.91 -8.73 -12.13
CA TYR A 98 -5.63 -8.03 -12.23
C TYR A 98 -5.39 -7.17 -10.98
N PRO A 99 -4.35 -7.44 -10.18
CA PRO A 99 -4.21 -6.80 -8.88
C PRO A 99 -3.69 -5.36 -8.94
N TYR A 100 -3.00 -4.96 -10.01
CA TYR A 100 -2.25 -3.71 -10.07
C TYR A 100 -3.01 -2.58 -10.79
N VAL A 101 -4.29 -2.46 -10.51
CA VAL A 101 -5.19 -1.50 -11.20
C VAL A 101 -4.83 -0.04 -10.96
N THR A 102 -4.13 0.30 -9.87
CA THR A 102 -3.78 1.68 -9.49
C THR A 102 -2.35 2.09 -9.85
N ARG A 103 -1.47 1.13 -10.21
CA ARG A 103 -0.01 1.33 -10.20
C ARG A 103 0.60 2.19 -11.31
N LYS A 104 -0.15 2.65 -12.30
CA LYS A 104 0.43 3.46 -13.40
C LYS A 104 0.84 4.86 -12.92
N SER A 105 -0.08 5.55 -12.27
CA SER A 105 0.15 6.86 -11.64
C SER A 105 -0.63 6.91 -10.33
N ARG A 106 0.06 7.23 -9.25
CA ARG A 106 -0.54 7.20 -7.92
C ARG A 106 0.06 8.24 -6.99
N GLY A 107 -0.80 8.88 -6.22
CA GLY A 107 -0.44 9.90 -5.25
C GLY A 107 -0.87 9.53 -3.84
N ASP A 108 -0.10 9.97 -2.88
CA ASP A 108 -0.40 9.77 -1.47
C ASP A 108 -0.48 11.11 -0.76
N THR A 109 -1.66 11.48 -0.28
CA THR A 109 -1.88 12.76 0.39
C THR A 109 -1.12 12.86 1.71
N LEU A 110 -0.78 11.73 2.35
CA LEU A 110 0.11 11.69 3.50
C LEU A 110 1.53 12.16 3.12
N ASN A 111 2.05 11.69 1.97
CA ASN A 111 3.35 12.13 1.47
C ASN A 111 3.31 13.58 1.01
N LEU A 112 2.23 14.03 0.36
CA LEU A 112 2.03 15.43 -0.01
C LEU A 112 2.04 16.34 1.22
N ALA A 113 1.28 16.00 2.26
CA ALA A 113 1.21 16.78 3.50
C ALA A 113 2.58 16.86 4.22
N ARG A 114 3.31 15.74 4.27
CA ARG A 114 4.68 15.69 4.79
C ARG A 114 5.64 16.52 3.93
N GLY A 115 5.50 16.46 2.62
CA GLY A 115 6.30 17.26 1.68
C GLY A 115 6.08 18.76 1.86
N LEU A 116 4.83 19.19 1.93
CA LEU A 116 4.50 20.60 2.19
C LEU A 116 5.06 21.05 3.55
N TYR A 117 4.85 20.26 4.59
CA TYR A 117 5.40 20.55 5.93
C TYR A 117 6.93 20.63 5.92
N ALA A 118 7.61 19.75 5.19
CA ALA A 118 9.06 19.75 5.10
C ALA A 118 9.61 21.02 4.40
N ILE A 119 8.89 21.54 3.39
CA ILE A 119 9.31 22.72 2.64
C ILE A 119 8.93 23.99 3.40
N ASN A 120 7.72 24.04 3.92
CA ASN A 120 7.15 25.21 4.59
C ASN A 120 6.24 24.77 5.75
N PRO A 121 6.81 24.55 6.97
CA PRO A 121 6.04 24.10 8.12
C PRO A 121 4.89 25.02 8.55
N SER A 122 4.96 26.31 8.16
CA SER A 122 3.89 27.28 8.48
C SER A 122 2.67 27.17 7.58
N SER A 123 2.79 26.52 6.41
CA SER A 123 1.71 26.37 5.44
C SER A 123 0.69 25.30 5.80
N ILE A 124 1.02 24.37 6.69
CA ILE A 124 0.12 23.31 7.13
C ILE A 124 0.22 23.11 8.64
N LYS A 125 -0.91 23.20 9.32
CA LYS A 125 -0.99 22.96 10.76
C LYS A 125 -1.10 21.47 11.04
N THR A 126 -0.27 20.97 11.95
CA THR A 126 -0.28 19.55 12.36
C THR A 126 -0.31 19.45 13.87
N PRO A 127 -1.09 18.54 14.48
CA PRO A 127 -1.00 18.29 15.92
C PRO A 127 0.32 17.58 16.23
N LEU A 128 0.77 17.72 17.46
CA LEU A 128 1.93 16.98 17.94
C LEU A 128 1.49 15.66 18.59
N THR A 129 2.25 14.63 18.38
CA THR A 129 2.15 13.38 19.13
C THR A 129 2.69 13.56 20.54
N GLU A 130 2.44 12.62 21.45
CA GLU A 130 3.01 12.60 22.81
C GLU A 130 4.54 12.71 22.82
N ARG A 131 5.21 12.28 21.74
CA ARG A 131 6.66 12.38 21.57
C ARG A 131 7.11 13.70 20.95
N GLY A 132 6.21 14.67 20.78
CA GLY A 132 6.51 15.98 20.19
C GLY A 132 6.74 15.97 18.66
N ASN A 133 6.45 14.88 17.96
CA ASN A 133 6.56 14.81 16.51
C ASN A 133 5.23 15.22 15.84
N PRO A 134 5.25 15.82 14.63
CA PRO A 134 4.03 16.13 13.91
C PRO A 134 3.24 14.88 13.57
N SER A 135 1.93 14.93 13.73
CA SER A 135 1.00 13.87 13.35
C SER A 135 0.31 14.23 12.04
N PHE A 136 0.33 13.30 11.11
CA PHE A 136 -0.28 13.46 9.78
C PHE A 136 -1.51 12.56 9.61
N LYS A 137 -2.23 12.24 10.68
CA LYS A 137 -3.52 11.55 10.60
C LYS A 137 -4.52 12.46 9.88
N LEU A 138 -5.24 11.90 8.89
CA LEU A 138 -6.12 12.64 7.99
C LEU A 138 -7.11 13.55 8.73
N GLU A 139 -7.87 12.97 9.65
CA GLU A 139 -8.86 13.67 10.48
C GLU A 139 -8.25 14.86 11.23
N LYS A 140 -7.08 14.63 11.86
CA LYS A 140 -6.43 15.64 12.70
C LYS A 140 -5.85 16.81 11.90
N ILE A 141 -5.25 16.51 10.74
CA ILE A 141 -4.78 17.57 9.84
C ILE A 141 -5.97 18.35 9.29
N ALA A 142 -7.02 17.66 8.88
CA ALA A 142 -8.20 18.29 8.32
C ALA A 142 -8.86 19.25 9.34
N GLU A 143 -9.08 18.81 10.57
CA GLU A 143 -9.60 19.63 11.67
C GLU A 143 -8.76 20.89 11.91
N MET A 144 -7.42 20.74 12.02
CA MET A 144 -6.52 21.86 12.31
C MET A 144 -6.43 22.89 11.19
N ASN A 145 -6.71 22.47 9.94
CA ASN A 145 -6.68 23.35 8.78
C ASN A 145 -8.09 23.73 8.30
N ASN A 146 -9.12 23.52 9.13
CA ASN A 146 -10.53 23.84 8.86
C ASN A 146 -11.06 23.18 7.57
N LEU A 147 -10.61 21.97 7.27
CA LEU A 147 -11.11 21.18 6.14
C LEU A 147 -12.33 20.36 6.59
N PRO A 148 -13.24 20.03 5.67
CA PRO A 148 -14.43 19.26 6.01
C PRO A 148 -14.07 17.85 6.50
N VAL A 149 -14.62 17.48 7.66
CA VAL A 149 -14.59 16.12 8.21
C VAL A 149 -16.03 15.79 8.61
N GLU A 150 -16.68 14.88 7.88
CA GLU A 150 -18.09 14.53 8.16
C GLU A 150 -18.16 13.38 9.20
N PHE A 151 -17.71 12.20 8.80
CA PHE A 151 -17.69 11.00 9.64
C PHE A 151 -16.34 10.32 9.50
N ALA A 152 -15.50 10.43 10.52
CA ALA A 152 -14.20 9.76 10.55
C ALA A 152 -14.37 8.24 10.44
N HIS A 153 -13.48 7.58 9.68
CA HIS A 153 -13.49 6.15 9.40
C HIS A 153 -14.68 5.63 8.56
N ASP A 154 -15.48 6.52 7.96
CA ASP A 154 -16.31 6.16 6.82
C ASP A 154 -15.53 6.41 5.53
N ALA A 155 -15.37 5.37 4.70
CA ALA A 155 -14.50 5.43 3.53
C ALA A 155 -14.88 6.56 2.55
N PHE A 156 -16.17 6.88 2.41
CA PHE A 156 -16.62 7.93 1.49
C PHE A 156 -16.33 9.33 2.05
N SER A 157 -16.47 9.50 3.36
CA SER A 157 -16.07 10.72 4.07
C SER A 157 -14.56 10.94 4.00
N ASP A 158 -13.76 9.88 4.23
CA ASP A 158 -12.30 9.95 4.17
C ASP A 158 -11.80 10.32 2.76
N VAL A 159 -12.46 9.84 1.70
CA VAL A 159 -12.17 10.25 0.32
C VAL A 159 -12.44 11.74 0.10
N LYS A 160 -13.57 12.27 0.55
CA LYS A 160 -13.89 13.70 0.46
C LYS A 160 -12.88 14.56 1.22
N THR A 161 -12.49 14.13 2.41
CA THR A 161 -11.48 14.80 3.23
C THR A 161 -10.10 14.77 2.53
N SER A 162 -9.74 13.65 1.90
CA SER A 162 -8.50 13.52 1.13
C SER A 162 -8.49 14.45 -0.09
N ILE A 163 -9.62 14.60 -0.80
CA ILE A 163 -9.77 15.56 -1.90
C ILE A 163 -9.57 16.99 -1.39
N ALA A 164 -10.24 17.35 -0.29
CA ALA A 164 -10.10 18.68 0.31
C ALA A 164 -8.67 18.98 0.76
N LEU A 165 -7.98 18.00 1.36
CA LEU A 165 -6.58 18.11 1.74
C LEU A 165 -5.66 18.29 0.52
N THR A 166 -5.89 17.53 -0.55
CA THR A 166 -5.09 17.66 -1.79
C THR A 166 -5.26 19.05 -2.40
N LYS A 167 -6.50 19.55 -2.47
CA LYS A 167 -6.79 20.90 -2.95
C LYS A 167 -6.13 21.97 -2.07
N PHE A 168 -6.23 21.84 -0.75
CA PHE A 168 -5.56 22.72 0.22
C PHE A 168 -4.04 22.76 0.00
N ILE A 169 -3.38 21.62 -0.18
CA ILE A 169 -1.94 21.53 -0.41
C ILE A 169 -1.54 22.23 -1.73
N ASN A 170 -2.33 22.02 -2.79
CA ASN A 170 -2.11 22.67 -4.07
C ASN A 170 -2.22 24.21 -3.96
N GLU A 171 -3.22 24.71 -3.23
CA GLU A 171 -3.44 26.16 -3.04
C GLU A 171 -2.41 26.79 -2.09
N ALA A 172 -1.93 26.05 -1.09
CA ALA A 172 -0.99 26.55 -0.09
C ALA A 172 0.40 26.83 -0.65
N ASP A 173 0.84 26.06 -1.65
CA ASP A 173 2.16 26.26 -2.28
C ASP A 173 2.16 25.84 -3.76
N VAL A 174 1.57 26.67 -4.60
CA VAL A 174 1.49 26.44 -6.05
C VAL A 174 2.87 26.30 -6.68
N SER A 175 3.90 26.97 -6.15
CA SER A 175 5.25 26.92 -6.71
C SER A 175 5.91 25.56 -6.58
N ASN A 176 5.64 24.83 -5.49
CA ASN A 176 6.16 23.48 -5.22
C ASN A 176 5.19 22.37 -5.63
N TRP A 177 3.91 22.68 -5.89
CA TRP A 177 2.91 21.70 -6.28
C TRP A 177 3.35 20.86 -7.50
N ASN A 178 3.84 21.50 -8.56
CA ASN A 178 4.30 20.79 -9.76
C ASN A 178 5.41 19.78 -9.44
N GLN A 179 6.29 20.11 -8.50
CA GLN A 179 7.36 19.19 -8.07
C GLN A 179 6.81 18.02 -7.24
N LEU A 180 5.86 18.27 -6.35
CA LEU A 180 5.19 17.24 -5.55
C LEU A 180 4.35 16.32 -6.43
N GLN A 181 3.63 16.86 -7.39
CA GLN A 181 2.80 16.13 -8.34
C GLN A 181 3.63 15.28 -9.31
N MET A 182 4.76 15.79 -9.79
CA MET A 182 5.64 15.10 -10.73
C MET A 182 6.02 13.71 -10.24
N THR A 183 6.26 13.55 -8.95
CA THR A 183 6.66 12.27 -8.35
C THR A 183 5.51 11.26 -8.16
N MET A 184 4.28 11.61 -8.52
CA MET A 184 3.17 10.65 -8.67
C MET A 184 3.33 9.78 -9.93
N SER A 185 4.03 10.27 -10.96
CA SER A 185 4.40 9.52 -12.14
C SER A 185 5.74 8.82 -11.93
N LYS A 186 5.75 7.50 -12.13
CA LYS A 186 6.99 6.70 -12.08
C LYS A 186 7.99 7.18 -13.13
N GLU A 187 7.52 7.39 -14.34
CA GLU A 187 8.33 7.77 -15.52
C GLU A 187 8.98 9.13 -15.31
N ASP A 188 8.21 10.12 -14.87
CA ASP A 188 8.71 11.49 -14.62
C ASP A 188 9.70 11.49 -13.46
N THR A 189 9.47 10.69 -12.43
CA THR A 189 10.39 10.52 -11.31
C THR A 189 11.72 9.92 -11.77
N ILE A 190 11.69 8.87 -12.61
CA ILE A 190 12.89 8.27 -13.21
C ILE A 190 13.65 9.29 -14.05
N GLU A 191 12.93 10.04 -14.89
CA GLU A 191 13.53 11.06 -15.74
C GLU A 191 14.22 12.14 -14.89
N TYR A 192 13.55 12.63 -13.86
CA TYR A 192 14.10 13.62 -12.94
C TYR A 192 15.39 13.16 -12.27
N ILE A 193 15.39 11.95 -11.68
CA ILE A 193 16.56 11.36 -11.03
C ILE A 193 17.72 11.18 -12.02
N ASN A 194 17.43 10.79 -13.25
CA ASN A 194 18.43 10.58 -14.29
C ASN A 194 19.06 11.87 -14.84
N LYS A 195 18.36 12.99 -14.75
CA LYS A 195 18.83 14.30 -15.22
C LYS A 195 19.58 15.10 -14.16
N ASN A 196 19.26 14.90 -12.88
CA ASN A 196 19.77 15.70 -11.79
C ASN A 196 20.88 14.97 -11.00
N LYS A 197 22.09 15.52 -10.97
CA LYS A 197 23.23 14.93 -10.26
C LYS A 197 23.00 14.84 -8.75
N GLY A 198 22.30 15.81 -8.18
CA GLY A 198 21.92 15.84 -6.79
C GLY A 198 20.48 16.33 -6.65
N PHE A 199 19.75 15.75 -5.71
CA PHE A 199 18.38 16.14 -5.40
C PHE A 199 18.13 16.04 -3.89
N CYS A 200 17.12 16.74 -3.40
CA CYS A 200 16.66 16.64 -2.02
C CYS A 200 15.57 15.56 -1.94
N PHE A 201 15.70 14.65 -1.00
CA PHE A 201 14.78 13.53 -0.79
C PHE A 201 14.23 13.58 0.63
N MET A 202 12.90 13.48 0.74
CA MET A 202 12.24 13.42 2.03
C MET A 202 12.15 11.98 2.54
N THR A 203 12.56 11.78 3.79
CA THR A 203 12.30 10.55 4.55
C THR A 203 11.46 10.84 5.77
N SER A 204 10.60 9.90 6.13
CA SER A 204 9.80 9.97 7.36
C SER A 204 9.97 8.69 8.15
N PHE A 205 10.35 8.81 9.41
CA PHE A 205 10.47 7.68 10.31
C PHE A 205 9.98 8.06 11.71
N GLY A 206 9.02 7.32 12.24
CA GLY A 206 8.45 7.57 13.57
C GLY A 206 7.86 8.99 13.74
N GLY A 207 7.28 9.56 12.68
CA GLY A 207 6.73 10.91 12.63
C GLY A 207 7.79 12.01 12.43
N ARG A 208 9.09 11.68 12.44
CA ARG A 208 10.15 12.64 12.14
C ARG A 208 10.37 12.74 10.65
N ILE A 209 10.28 13.93 10.13
CA ILE A 209 10.58 14.25 8.73
C ILE A 209 12.03 14.71 8.63
N LYS A 210 12.77 14.16 7.65
CA LYS A 210 14.12 14.58 7.31
C LYS A 210 14.22 14.81 5.81
N LEU A 211 14.89 15.90 5.46
CA LEU A 211 15.33 16.17 4.10
C LEU A 211 16.80 15.75 3.96
N GLN A 212 17.10 14.99 2.91
CA GLN A 212 18.45 14.47 2.65
C GLN A 212 18.90 14.88 1.25
N ALA A 213 20.14 15.33 1.12
CA ALA A 213 20.77 15.54 -0.18
C ALA A 213 21.29 14.20 -0.71
N LEU A 214 20.72 13.72 -1.79
CA LEU A 214 21.07 12.44 -2.38
C LEU A 214 21.62 12.61 -3.79
N SER A 215 22.47 11.67 -4.21
CA SER A 215 22.88 11.49 -5.60
C SER A 215 22.69 10.03 -6.02
N MET A 216 22.18 9.84 -7.24
CA MET A 216 21.90 8.51 -7.79
C MET A 216 23.20 7.85 -8.29
N VAL A 217 23.35 6.56 -7.95
CA VAL A 217 24.45 5.73 -8.43
C VAL A 217 24.01 4.86 -9.61
N CYS A 218 23.03 4.00 -9.40
CA CYS A 218 22.53 3.08 -10.42
C CYS A 218 21.11 2.61 -10.07
N GLU A 219 20.43 2.07 -11.05
CA GLU A 219 19.22 1.30 -10.83
C GLU A 219 19.58 -0.06 -10.21
N SER A 220 18.74 -0.52 -9.29
CA SER A 220 18.79 -1.84 -8.67
C SER A 220 18.35 -2.92 -9.66
N GLN A 221 18.46 -4.19 -9.28
CA GLN A 221 17.83 -5.31 -10.01
C GLN A 221 16.30 -5.19 -10.10
N TYR A 222 15.68 -4.39 -9.26
CA TYR A 222 14.24 -4.11 -9.29
C TYR A 222 13.96 -2.83 -10.07
N ASN A 223 13.17 -2.93 -11.13
CA ASN A 223 12.84 -1.82 -12.02
C ASN A 223 12.21 -0.63 -11.26
N GLY A 224 12.82 0.54 -11.41
CA GLY A 224 12.40 1.78 -10.75
C GLY A 224 12.87 1.92 -9.30
N TRP A 225 13.76 1.05 -8.83
CA TRP A 225 14.45 1.20 -7.57
C TRP A 225 15.87 1.71 -7.81
N PHE A 226 16.24 2.80 -7.20
CA PHE A 226 17.55 3.42 -7.40
C PHE A 226 18.38 3.40 -6.12
N HIS A 227 19.63 2.95 -6.25
CA HIS A 227 20.65 3.15 -5.23
C HIS A 227 21.12 4.59 -5.26
N THR A 228 21.07 5.23 -4.10
CA THR A 228 21.56 6.61 -3.91
C THR A 228 22.51 6.68 -2.74
N ILE A 229 23.35 7.70 -2.73
CA ILE A 229 24.27 7.99 -1.62
C ILE A 229 23.91 9.35 -1.04
N ASP A 230 23.85 9.40 0.30
CA ASP A 230 23.66 10.62 1.08
C ASP A 230 24.93 11.47 1.01
N LEU A 231 24.80 12.67 0.45
CA LEU A 231 25.90 13.61 0.24
C LEU A 231 26.42 14.29 1.52
N ALA A 232 25.79 14.03 2.67
CA ALA A 232 26.39 14.36 3.96
C ALA A 232 27.75 13.68 4.16
N HIS A 233 27.98 12.57 3.48
CA HIS A 233 29.19 11.76 3.59
C HIS A 233 30.14 11.97 2.41
N ASP A 234 31.46 11.98 2.72
CA ASP A 234 32.48 11.93 1.67
C ASP A 234 32.40 10.59 0.92
N PRO A 235 32.28 10.60 -0.43
CA PRO A 235 32.24 9.39 -1.23
C PRO A 235 33.60 8.72 -1.45
N ALA A 236 34.74 9.39 -1.20
CA ALA A 236 36.08 8.85 -1.47
C ALA A 236 36.33 7.51 -0.77
N PRO A 237 36.03 7.31 0.52
CA PRO A 237 36.22 6.01 1.18
C PRO A 237 35.40 4.88 0.55
N LEU A 238 34.23 5.18 -0.06
CA LEU A 238 33.42 4.18 -0.75
C LEU A 238 34.02 3.72 -2.08
N LEU A 239 34.76 4.61 -2.76
CA LEU A 239 35.45 4.30 -4.00
C LEU A 239 36.66 3.39 -3.76
N GLU A 240 37.37 3.60 -2.67
CA GLU A 240 38.58 2.86 -2.33
C GLU A 240 38.30 1.51 -1.64
N ALA A 241 37.17 1.39 -0.95
CA ALA A 241 36.80 0.21 -0.17
C ALA A 241 36.72 -1.08 -1.02
N ASN A 242 37.21 -2.19 -0.47
CA ASN A 242 36.91 -3.52 -1.00
C ASN A 242 35.44 -3.92 -0.71
N SER A 243 34.99 -5.08 -1.21
CA SER A 243 33.58 -5.49 -1.11
C SER A 243 33.08 -5.57 0.33
N GLU A 244 33.84 -6.11 1.25
CA GLU A 244 33.45 -6.26 2.66
C GLU A 244 33.42 -4.91 3.40
N GLU A 245 34.40 -4.07 3.13
CA GLU A 245 34.43 -2.71 3.68
C GLU A 245 33.31 -1.86 3.12
N PHE A 246 33.02 -1.97 1.82
CA PHE A 246 31.92 -1.27 1.18
C PHE A 246 30.57 -1.62 1.82
N LYS A 247 30.29 -2.92 2.04
CA LYS A 247 29.06 -3.37 2.72
C LYS A 247 28.91 -2.74 4.11
N LYS A 248 29.99 -2.57 4.85
CA LYS A 248 29.97 -1.95 6.18
C LYS A 248 29.74 -0.44 6.11
N LEU A 249 30.47 0.25 5.21
CA LEU A 249 30.42 1.69 5.06
C LEU A 249 29.08 2.19 4.51
N ILE A 250 28.44 1.41 3.62
CA ILE A 250 27.25 1.84 2.89
C ILE A 250 25.97 1.72 3.72
N LYS A 251 25.92 0.89 4.77
CA LYS A 251 24.70 0.61 5.56
C LYS A 251 23.93 1.85 6.01
N LYS A 252 24.65 2.93 6.38
CA LYS A 252 24.04 4.19 6.85
C LYS A 252 24.00 5.29 5.79
N LYS A 253 24.66 5.09 4.66
CA LYS A 253 24.88 6.10 3.62
C LYS A 253 24.00 5.89 2.38
N ASN A 254 23.56 4.65 2.14
CA ASN A 254 22.67 4.32 1.04
C ASN A 254 21.21 4.59 1.41
N ARG A 255 20.48 5.09 0.42
CA ARG A 255 19.02 5.11 0.41
C ARG A 255 18.51 4.50 -0.89
N TYR A 256 17.42 3.74 -0.80
CA TYR A 256 16.65 3.39 -1.98
C TYR A 256 15.66 4.50 -2.27
N VAL A 257 15.61 4.93 -3.51
CA VAL A 257 14.49 5.72 -4.02
C VAL A 257 13.64 4.79 -4.88
N ILE A 258 12.41 4.57 -4.44
CA ILE A 258 11.44 3.71 -5.11
C ILE A 258 10.46 4.61 -5.87
N THR A 259 10.64 4.68 -7.17
CA THR A 259 9.99 5.71 -8.00
C THR A 259 8.48 5.54 -8.16
N ASN A 260 7.97 4.35 -7.91
CA ASN A 260 6.55 4.07 -7.98
C ASN A 260 5.84 4.11 -6.61
N GLN A 261 6.44 4.75 -5.60
CA GLN A 261 5.85 4.93 -4.27
C GLN A 261 5.62 6.41 -3.92
N HIS A 262 5.42 7.26 -4.94
CA HIS A 262 5.26 8.69 -4.75
C HIS A 262 6.30 9.28 -3.79
N PRO A 263 7.60 9.12 -4.09
CA PRO A 263 8.66 9.67 -3.25
C PRO A 263 8.65 11.20 -3.33
N ILE A 264 8.82 11.88 -2.23
CA ILE A 264 8.95 13.35 -2.27
C ILE A 264 10.40 13.69 -2.62
N ILE A 265 10.58 14.15 -3.85
CA ILE A 265 11.87 14.58 -4.41
C ILE A 265 11.78 16.06 -4.77
N LEU A 266 12.73 16.83 -4.29
CA LEU A 266 12.79 18.28 -4.43
C LEU A 266 14.12 18.70 -5.07
N PRO A 267 14.24 19.93 -5.60
CA PRO A 267 15.51 20.45 -6.08
C PRO A 267 16.62 20.37 -5.01
N GLY A 268 17.81 19.94 -5.41
CA GLY A 268 18.94 19.71 -4.49
C GLY A 268 19.29 20.90 -3.60
N LYS A 269 19.12 22.14 -4.11
CA LYS A 269 19.35 23.38 -3.34
C LYS A 269 18.51 23.48 -2.06
N ILE A 270 17.38 22.78 -1.97
CA ILE A 270 16.53 22.82 -0.79
C ILE A 270 17.23 22.14 0.39
N ALA A 271 17.95 21.05 0.16
CA ALA A 271 18.69 20.34 1.22
C ALA A 271 19.75 21.23 1.88
N SER A 272 20.35 22.18 1.14
CA SER A 272 21.39 23.08 1.68
C SER A 272 20.91 24.02 2.80
N ASN A 273 19.62 24.06 3.08
CA ASN A 273 19.03 24.84 4.19
C ASN A 273 18.85 24.03 5.48
N TYR A 274 19.26 22.76 5.50
CA TYR A 274 19.00 21.84 6.62
C TYR A 274 20.30 21.17 7.08
N GLU A 275 20.39 20.92 8.39
CA GLU A 275 21.48 20.14 8.97
C GLU A 275 21.56 18.70 8.40
N PRO A 276 22.76 18.19 8.12
CA PRO A 276 24.07 18.84 8.22
C PRO A 276 24.52 19.53 6.92
N TYR A 277 23.66 19.68 5.92
CA TYR A 277 24.03 20.11 4.57
C TYR A 277 24.32 21.61 4.47
N ASP A 278 23.72 22.42 5.34
CA ASP A 278 24.00 23.85 5.50
C ASP A 278 25.44 24.13 5.93
N GLU A 279 25.96 23.34 6.88
CA GLU A 279 27.35 23.43 7.34
C GLU A 279 28.34 22.92 6.28
N ILE A 280 27.98 21.87 5.53
CA ILE A 280 28.83 21.31 4.46
C ILE A 280 28.97 22.28 3.30
N GLY A 281 27.93 22.99 2.98
CA GLY A 281 27.88 23.99 1.91
C GLY A 281 27.63 23.43 0.51
N ALA A 282 26.97 24.24 -0.31
CA ALA A 282 26.47 23.83 -1.64
C ALA A 282 27.58 23.36 -2.59
N ASP A 283 28.75 24.00 -2.56
CA ASP A 283 29.86 23.64 -3.44
C ASP A 283 30.38 22.23 -3.17
N VAL A 284 30.57 21.87 -1.89
CA VAL A 284 31.01 20.53 -1.49
C VAL A 284 29.96 19.49 -1.85
N LEU A 285 28.69 19.78 -1.62
CA LEU A 285 27.59 18.88 -2.01
C LEU A 285 27.57 18.65 -3.51
N ASN A 286 27.77 19.70 -4.33
CA ASN A 286 27.82 19.59 -5.78
C ASN A 286 29.01 18.76 -6.26
N GLU A 287 30.21 18.93 -5.66
CA GLU A 287 31.38 18.09 -5.98
C GLU A 287 31.14 16.63 -5.63
N ARG A 288 30.62 16.34 -4.43
CA ARG A 288 30.25 14.98 -4.03
C ARG A 288 29.20 14.37 -4.97
N ALA A 289 28.22 15.15 -5.39
CA ALA A 289 27.21 14.70 -6.36
C ALA A 289 27.83 14.33 -7.72
N LYS A 290 28.79 15.10 -8.21
CA LYS A 290 29.53 14.80 -9.46
C LYS A 290 30.29 13.48 -9.35
N ILE A 291 30.90 13.21 -8.22
CA ILE A 291 31.66 11.96 -7.97
C ILE A 291 30.72 10.75 -7.92
N VAL A 292 29.55 10.89 -7.28
CA VAL A 292 28.61 9.79 -7.05
C VAL A 292 27.75 9.48 -8.28
N PHE A 293 27.30 10.53 -8.97
CA PHE A 293 26.30 10.42 -10.03
C PHE A 293 26.73 9.49 -11.17
N LYS A 294 26.01 8.37 -11.31
CA LYS A 294 26.26 7.34 -12.33
C LYS A 294 27.70 6.80 -12.31
N ASN A 295 28.32 6.79 -11.13
CA ASN A 295 29.69 6.31 -10.99
C ASN A 295 29.75 4.79 -11.18
N LYS A 296 30.52 4.35 -12.19
CA LYS A 296 30.59 2.95 -12.58
C LYS A 296 31.17 2.04 -11.49
N ASN A 297 32.23 2.50 -10.81
CA ASN A 297 32.85 1.73 -9.72
C ASN A 297 31.87 1.48 -8.57
N LEU A 298 31.13 2.51 -8.14
CA LEU A 298 30.09 2.37 -7.12
C LEU A 298 28.94 1.48 -7.61
N ALA A 299 28.51 1.62 -8.86
CA ALA A 299 27.46 0.78 -9.45
C ALA A 299 27.83 -0.70 -9.45
N ASP A 300 29.07 -1.04 -9.81
CA ASP A 300 29.54 -2.42 -9.81
C ASP A 300 29.59 -2.99 -8.38
N LYS A 301 29.98 -2.20 -7.38
CA LYS A 301 29.94 -2.61 -5.95
C LYS A 301 28.52 -2.85 -5.46
N PHE A 302 27.55 -2.01 -5.84
CA PHE A 302 26.15 -2.23 -5.49
C PHE A 302 25.58 -3.50 -6.13
N LYS A 303 25.90 -3.77 -7.41
CA LYS A 303 25.47 -5.00 -8.08
C LYS A 303 26.01 -6.26 -7.42
N LEU A 304 27.27 -6.26 -7.05
CA LEU A 304 27.86 -7.37 -6.29
C LEU A 304 27.16 -7.58 -4.95
N MET A 305 26.91 -6.49 -4.22
CA MET A 305 26.18 -6.56 -2.94
C MET A 305 24.74 -7.12 -3.10
N GLU A 306 24.06 -6.81 -4.19
CA GLU A 306 22.72 -7.36 -4.47
C GLU A 306 22.76 -8.84 -4.81
N ILE A 307 23.78 -9.29 -5.57
CA ILE A 307 23.99 -10.70 -5.88
C ILE A 307 24.24 -11.49 -4.59
N ASP A 308 25.13 -11.01 -3.72
CA ASP A 308 25.43 -11.66 -2.44
C ASP A 308 24.17 -11.79 -1.57
N ARG A 309 23.39 -10.71 -1.44
CA ARG A 309 22.12 -10.73 -0.69
C ARG A 309 21.09 -11.71 -1.27
N ARG A 310 21.08 -11.89 -2.58
CA ARG A 310 20.18 -12.85 -3.21
C ARG A 310 20.58 -14.28 -2.88
N ILE A 311 21.90 -14.59 -2.94
CA ILE A 311 22.43 -15.90 -2.57
C ILE A 311 22.11 -16.21 -1.10
N GLU A 312 22.38 -15.24 -0.18
CA GLU A 312 22.05 -15.39 1.23
C GLU A 312 20.56 -15.69 1.47
N LYS A 313 19.66 -14.99 0.74
CA LYS A 313 18.20 -15.24 0.85
C LYS A 313 17.76 -16.57 0.24
N GLU A 314 18.38 -17.01 -0.85
CA GLU A 314 18.09 -18.32 -1.44
C GLU A 314 18.49 -19.45 -0.49
N ASP A 315 19.59 -19.29 0.26
CA ASP A 315 20.03 -20.24 1.30
C ASP A 315 19.13 -20.21 2.54
N GLU A 316 18.60 -19.04 2.92
CA GLU A 316 17.67 -18.86 4.05
C GLU A 316 16.22 -19.23 3.69
N SER A 317 15.85 -19.18 2.42
CA SER A 317 14.50 -19.53 1.97
C SER A 317 14.25 -21.04 2.00
N SER A 318 14.27 -21.60 3.21
CA SER A 318 13.54 -22.83 3.49
C SER A 318 12.08 -22.59 3.15
N GLN A 319 11.58 -23.24 2.10
CA GLN A 319 10.18 -23.56 1.81
C GLN A 319 9.17 -22.81 2.72
N ASP A 320 9.09 -21.50 2.64
CA ASP A 320 8.00 -20.75 3.22
C ASP A 320 6.72 -21.37 2.65
N ASN A 321 5.83 -21.83 3.53
CA ASN A 321 4.55 -22.40 3.19
C ASN A 321 3.76 -21.40 2.35
N ILE A 322 4.00 -21.42 1.02
CA ILE A 322 3.31 -20.56 0.08
C ILE A 322 1.87 -21.03 -0.01
N PHE A 323 0.99 -20.38 0.73
CA PHE A 323 -0.44 -20.63 0.61
C PHE A 323 -0.97 -20.10 -0.74
N PRO A 324 -2.03 -20.68 -1.31
CA PRO A 324 -2.51 -20.33 -2.64
C PRO A 324 -2.76 -18.83 -2.86
N GLU A 325 -3.24 -18.13 -1.86
CA GLU A 325 -3.54 -16.70 -1.92
C GLU A 325 -2.35 -15.76 -1.71
N SER A 326 -1.15 -16.30 -1.45
CA SER A 326 0.06 -15.47 -1.36
C SER A 326 0.36 -14.81 -2.70
N LYS A 327 0.63 -13.50 -2.69
CA LYS A 327 1.08 -12.77 -3.89
C LYS A 327 2.51 -13.11 -4.31
N ALA A 328 3.29 -13.76 -3.44
CA ALA A 328 4.63 -14.21 -3.79
C ALA A 328 4.56 -15.19 -4.98
N ASN A 329 5.35 -14.92 -6.00
CA ASN A 329 5.33 -15.68 -7.26
C ASN A 329 3.97 -15.69 -7.99
N ALA A 330 3.24 -14.59 -7.92
CA ALA A 330 1.85 -14.49 -8.37
C ALA A 330 1.65 -14.28 -9.88
N PHE A 331 2.71 -14.11 -10.65
CA PHE A 331 2.57 -13.89 -12.09
C PHE A 331 2.14 -15.18 -12.80
N LEU A 332 0.97 -15.11 -13.42
CA LEU A 332 0.48 -16.12 -14.34
C LEU A 332 1.02 -15.83 -15.74
N ASP A 333 1.24 -16.87 -16.55
CA ASP A 333 1.58 -16.64 -17.94
C ASP A 333 0.38 -16.06 -18.74
N PHE A 334 0.65 -15.51 -19.91
CA PHE A 334 -0.38 -14.85 -20.73
C PHE A 334 -1.53 -15.80 -21.09
N LYS A 335 -1.25 -17.07 -21.33
CA LYS A 335 -2.26 -18.06 -21.68
C LYS A 335 -3.20 -18.32 -20.50
N GLN A 336 -2.64 -18.53 -19.32
CA GLN A 336 -3.43 -18.73 -18.09
C GLN A 336 -4.27 -17.49 -17.77
N SER A 337 -3.70 -16.30 -17.93
CA SER A 337 -4.43 -15.04 -17.73
C SER A 337 -5.63 -14.92 -18.68
N SER A 338 -5.50 -15.31 -19.94
CA SER A 338 -6.60 -15.28 -20.92
C SER A 338 -7.70 -16.31 -20.62
N GLU A 339 -7.34 -17.47 -20.09
CA GLU A 339 -8.31 -18.50 -19.68
C GLU A 339 -9.07 -18.06 -18.42
N ILE A 340 -8.40 -17.40 -17.47
CA ILE A 340 -9.01 -16.83 -16.28
C ILE A 340 -9.97 -15.66 -16.64
N ALA A 341 -9.62 -14.84 -17.62
CA ALA A 341 -10.52 -13.80 -18.12
C ALA A 341 -11.86 -14.41 -18.59
N LYS A 342 -11.81 -15.54 -19.35
CA LYS A 342 -13.01 -16.26 -19.78
C LYS A 342 -13.87 -16.74 -18.58
N PHE A 343 -13.26 -17.10 -17.46
CA PHE A 343 -14.00 -17.44 -16.24
C PHE A 343 -14.83 -16.25 -15.73
N HIS A 344 -14.27 -15.06 -15.77
CA HIS A 344 -14.99 -13.85 -15.32
C HIS A 344 -16.08 -13.40 -16.29
N ASP A 345 -15.95 -13.73 -17.58
CA ASP A 345 -16.92 -13.40 -18.63
C ASP A 345 -18.18 -14.28 -18.58
N GLN A 346 -18.11 -15.47 -17.96
CA GLN A 346 -19.27 -16.34 -17.81
C GLN A 346 -20.22 -15.82 -16.74
N SER A 347 -21.55 -15.96 -16.98
CA SER A 347 -22.59 -15.76 -15.96
C SER A 347 -22.97 -17.07 -15.25
N ASP A 348 -22.90 -18.21 -15.95
CA ASP A 348 -23.27 -19.54 -15.43
C ASP A 348 -22.11 -20.16 -14.64
N TRP A 349 -22.39 -20.57 -13.39
CA TRP A 349 -21.39 -21.17 -12.51
C TRP A 349 -20.94 -22.56 -12.97
N ASN A 350 -21.74 -23.32 -13.70
CA ASN A 350 -21.30 -24.61 -14.28
C ASN A 350 -20.27 -24.39 -15.38
N GLU A 351 -20.43 -23.35 -16.21
CA GLU A 351 -19.43 -22.98 -17.21
C GLU A 351 -18.16 -22.45 -16.55
N LYS A 352 -18.26 -21.63 -15.51
CA LYS A 352 -17.14 -21.22 -14.69
C LYS A 352 -16.38 -22.42 -14.11
N TYR A 353 -17.09 -23.43 -13.63
CA TYR A 353 -16.46 -24.63 -13.08
C TYR A 353 -15.70 -25.45 -14.14
N LYS A 354 -16.27 -25.60 -15.34
CA LYS A 354 -15.55 -26.24 -16.46
C LYS A 354 -14.24 -25.52 -16.79
N ILE A 355 -14.23 -24.20 -16.77
CA ILE A 355 -13.04 -23.40 -16.97
C ILE A 355 -12.05 -23.64 -15.83
N ALA A 356 -12.49 -23.58 -14.56
CA ALA A 356 -11.64 -23.84 -13.42
C ALA A 356 -10.95 -25.22 -13.50
N LEU A 357 -11.67 -26.25 -13.96
CA LEU A 357 -11.10 -27.60 -14.15
C LEU A 357 -10.03 -27.64 -15.26
N SER A 358 -10.08 -26.75 -16.25
CA SER A 358 -9.09 -26.67 -17.33
C SER A 358 -7.78 -25.99 -16.92
N ILE A 359 -7.79 -25.18 -15.85
CA ILE A 359 -6.62 -24.45 -15.35
C ILE A 359 -5.65 -25.44 -14.68
N LYS A 360 -4.43 -25.55 -15.22
CA LYS A 360 -3.41 -26.49 -14.76
C LYS A 360 -2.55 -25.95 -13.60
N GLU A 361 -2.45 -24.63 -13.48
CA GLU A 361 -1.70 -24.00 -12.39
C GLU A 361 -2.43 -24.26 -11.06
N PRO A 362 -1.78 -24.94 -10.08
CA PRO A 362 -2.48 -25.45 -8.90
C PRO A 362 -3.10 -24.37 -8.03
N ARG A 363 -2.43 -23.22 -7.89
CA ARG A 363 -2.89 -22.10 -7.06
C ARG A 363 -4.13 -21.44 -7.68
N ALA A 364 -4.07 -21.14 -8.98
CA ALA A 364 -5.20 -20.55 -9.70
C ALA A 364 -6.39 -21.51 -9.72
N ASN A 365 -6.15 -22.81 -9.97
CA ASN A 365 -7.18 -23.84 -9.90
C ASN A 365 -7.87 -23.85 -8.52
N PHE A 366 -7.09 -23.86 -7.43
CA PHE A 366 -7.62 -23.82 -6.07
C PHE A 366 -8.43 -22.54 -5.82
N ILE A 367 -7.89 -21.36 -6.16
CA ILE A 367 -8.56 -20.06 -5.92
C ILE A 367 -9.88 -20.00 -6.70
N LEU A 368 -9.93 -20.46 -7.95
CA LEU A 368 -11.15 -20.49 -8.76
C LEU A 368 -12.20 -21.45 -8.16
N LYS A 369 -11.78 -22.63 -7.69
CA LYS A 369 -12.69 -23.56 -7.00
C LYS A 369 -13.21 -22.98 -5.68
N ARG A 370 -12.35 -22.26 -4.95
CA ARG A 370 -12.79 -21.55 -3.74
C ARG A 370 -13.78 -20.44 -4.05
N LEU A 371 -13.61 -19.68 -5.14
CA LEU A 371 -14.61 -18.69 -5.58
C LEU A 371 -15.96 -19.35 -5.87
N ILE A 372 -15.95 -20.51 -6.54
CA ILE A 372 -17.18 -21.27 -6.78
C ILE A 372 -17.76 -21.80 -5.46
N PHE A 373 -16.94 -22.21 -4.51
CA PHE A 373 -17.38 -22.61 -3.18
C PHE A 373 -18.07 -21.48 -2.43
N ASP A 374 -17.52 -20.25 -2.51
CA ASP A 374 -18.08 -19.08 -1.84
C ASP A 374 -19.42 -18.63 -2.49
N GLU A 375 -19.55 -18.72 -3.81
CA GLU A 375 -20.68 -18.13 -4.57
C GLU A 375 -21.76 -19.16 -4.96
N SER A 376 -21.34 -20.38 -5.30
CA SER A 376 -22.24 -21.44 -5.79
C SER A 376 -21.74 -22.84 -5.41
N PRO A 377 -21.68 -23.19 -4.11
CA PRO A 377 -21.06 -24.42 -3.63
C PRO A 377 -21.63 -25.70 -4.24
N LYS A 378 -22.90 -25.70 -4.63
CA LYS A 378 -23.61 -26.83 -5.25
C LYS A 378 -23.08 -27.19 -6.65
N THR A 379 -22.35 -26.28 -7.29
CA THR A 379 -21.74 -26.48 -8.61
C THR A 379 -20.53 -27.39 -8.56
N LEU A 380 -19.81 -27.41 -7.44
CA LEU A 380 -18.61 -28.22 -7.26
C LEU A 380 -18.94 -29.74 -7.21
N SER A 381 -18.03 -30.56 -7.69
CA SER A 381 -18.06 -31.98 -7.41
C SER A 381 -17.93 -32.23 -5.90
N LYS A 382 -18.35 -33.42 -5.45
CA LYS A 382 -18.24 -33.80 -4.02
C LYS A 382 -16.78 -33.79 -3.55
N GLU A 383 -15.85 -34.17 -4.42
CA GLU A 383 -14.42 -34.22 -4.16
C GLU A 383 -13.86 -32.81 -4.01
N ASP A 384 -14.13 -31.93 -4.96
CA ASP A 384 -13.65 -30.53 -4.94
C ASP A 384 -14.26 -29.76 -3.78
N PHE A 385 -15.56 -29.94 -3.51
CA PHE A 385 -16.20 -29.37 -2.32
C PHE A 385 -15.50 -29.77 -1.04
N LYS A 386 -15.25 -31.09 -0.85
CA LYS A 386 -14.56 -31.58 0.36
C LYS A 386 -13.13 -31.06 0.47
N MET A 387 -12.41 -30.97 -0.65
CA MET A 387 -11.05 -30.46 -0.69
C MET A 387 -11.00 -28.99 -0.25
N VAL A 388 -11.82 -28.13 -0.84
CA VAL A 388 -11.89 -26.72 -0.49
C VAL A 388 -12.37 -26.54 0.95
N HIS A 389 -13.43 -27.21 1.34
CA HIS A 389 -13.98 -27.13 2.71
C HIS A 389 -12.94 -27.51 3.76
N ARG A 390 -12.20 -28.60 3.56
CA ARG A 390 -11.16 -29.03 4.51
C ARG A 390 -10.06 -27.98 4.64
N GLU A 391 -9.54 -27.46 3.53
CA GLU A 391 -8.48 -26.44 3.55
C GLU A 391 -8.95 -25.16 4.27
N LEU A 392 -10.19 -24.73 4.03
CA LEU A 392 -10.75 -23.55 4.69
C LEU A 392 -10.99 -23.81 6.18
N HIS A 393 -11.53 -24.98 6.54
CA HIS A 393 -11.76 -25.33 7.94
C HIS A 393 -10.45 -25.41 8.74
N GLU A 394 -9.40 -26.04 8.17
CA GLU A 394 -8.10 -26.07 8.81
C GLU A 394 -7.55 -24.65 9.10
N ARG A 395 -7.75 -23.69 8.19
CA ARG A 395 -7.35 -22.29 8.41
C ARG A 395 -8.10 -21.60 9.54
N LEU A 396 -9.36 -21.92 9.72
CA LEU A 396 -10.20 -21.31 10.75
C LEU A 396 -9.85 -21.80 12.15
N VAL A 397 -9.30 -23.01 12.28
CA VAL A 397 -9.13 -23.67 13.57
C VAL A 397 -7.65 -23.85 13.95
N ILE A 398 -6.77 -24.11 12.96
CA ILE A 398 -5.38 -24.50 13.20
C ILE A 398 -4.46 -23.35 12.79
N ASN A 399 -3.72 -22.80 13.77
CA ASN A 399 -2.62 -21.90 13.46
C ASN A 399 -1.43 -22.71 12.92
N GLN A 400 -1.15 -22.55 11.61
CA GLN A 400 -0.06 -23.22 10.90
C GLN A 400 1.05 -22.25 10.51
N GLU A 401 1.32 -21.22 11.31
CA GLU A 401 2.25 -20.14 10.96
C GLU A 401 1.85 -19.37 9.68
N ARG A 402 0.58 -19.43 9.31
CA ARG A 402 0.01 -18.70 8.17
C ARG A 402 -0.52 -17.34 8.63
N PRO A 403 -0.58 -16.34 7.75
CA PRO A 403 -1.05 -14.99 8.09
C PRO A 403 -2.59 -14.91 8.19
N PHE A 404 -3.24 -15.95 8.69
CA PHE A 404 -4.68 -16.01 8.89
C PHE A 404 -4.99 -16.01 10.37
N THR A 405 -5.89 -15.14 10.79
CA THR A 405 -6.44 -15.18 12.15
C THR A 405 -7.36 -16.40 12.28
N THR A 406 -7.19 -17.21 13.30
CA THR A 406 -8.07 -18.34 13.60
C THR A 406 -9.24 -17.90 14.49
N ILE A 407 -10.29 -18.72 14.57
CA ILE A 407 -11.43 -18.46 15.46
C ILE A 407 -10.97 -18.35 16.92
N PRO A 408 -10.15 -19.26 17.49
CA PRO A 408 -9.67 -19.11 18.86
C PRO A 408 -8.86 -17.84 19.11
N GLU A 409 -8.02 -17.43 18.15
CA GLU A 409 -7.26 -16.19 18.23
C GLU A 409 -8.18 -14.97 18.21
N ALA A 410 -9.17 -14.92 17.32
CA ALA A 410 -10.13 -13.84 17.24
C ALA A 410 -10.97 -13.73 18.54
N MET A 411 -11.38 -14.83 19.12
CA MET A 411 -12.08 -14.85 20.41
C MET A 411 -11.20 -14.28 21.53
N SER A 412 -9.95 -14.72 21.63
CA SER A 412 -8.99 -14.21 22.63
C SER A 412 -8.70 -12.72 22.45
N GLN A 413 -8.56 -12.25 21.19
CA GLN A 413 -8.39 -10.83 20.87
C GLN A 413 -9.64 -10.03 21.26
N THR A 414 -10.83 -10.57 20.97
CA THR A 414 -12.11 -9.92 21.30
C THR A 414 -12.26 -9.74 22.82
N ASP A 415 -11.95 -10.76 23.59
CA ASP A 415 -11.97 -10.70 25.06
C ASP A 415 -10.97 -9.65 25.59
N THR A 416 -9.77 -9.61 25.00
CA THR A 416 -8.76 -8.60 25.34
C THR A 416 -9.25 -7.18 25.05
N GLU A 417 -9.87 -6.95 23.90
CA GLU A 417 -10.42 -5.61 23.56
C GLU A 417 -11.62 -5.25 24.44
N LEU A 418 -12.47 -6.19 24.85
CA LEU A 418 -13.55 -5.95 25.82
C LEU A 418 -13.00 -5.44 27.15
N VAL A 419 -11.96 -6.10 27.70
CA VAL A 419 -11.31 -5.67 28.95
C VAL A 419 -10.72 -4.26 28.80
N LYS A 420 -10.01 -3.99 27.72
CA LYS A 420 -9.47 -2.63 27.46
C LYS A 420 -10.57 -1.57 27.39
N MET A 421 -11.69 -1.89 26.74
CA MET A 421 -12.83 -0.95 26.67
C MET A 421 -13.44 -0.65 28.02
N GLU A 422 -13.42 -1.59 28.97
CA GLU A 422 -13.90 -1.32 30.34
C GLU A 422 -13.08 -0.25 31.05
N GLU A 423 -11.78 -0.18 30.79
CA GLU A 423 -10.83 0.73 31.41
C GLU A 423 -10.69 2.08 30.68
N THR A 424 -11.19 2.18 29.44
CA THR A 424 -10.99 3.37 28.60
C THR A 424 -12.22 4.28 28.66
N ASP A 425 -12.00 5.61 28.72
CA ASP A 425 -13.02 6.62 28.51
C ASP A 425 -13.09 6.96 27.01
N ASP A 426 -14.02 6.31 26.29
CA ASP A 426 -14.21 6.42 24.84
C ASP A 426 -15.67 6.82 24.58
N GLU A 427 -15.89 7.86 23.78
CA GLU A 427 -17.23 8.37 23.47
C GLU A 427 -18.15 7.31 22.83
N ASN A 428 -17.58 6.34 22.10
CA ASN A 428 -18.29 5.25 21.45
C ASN A 428 -18.18 3.92 22.21
N LYS A 429 -17.76 3.94 23.48
CA LYS A 429 -17.52 2.75 24.31
C LYS A 429 -18.67 1.75 24.28
N SER A 430 -19.88 2.21 24.51
CA SER A 430 -21.08 1.34 24.53
C SER A 430 -21.31 0.62 23.21
N GLN A 431 -21.16 1.33 22.09
CA GLN A 431 -21.31 0.76 20.74
C GLN A 431 -20.19 -0.24 20.44
N LYS A 432 -18.94 0.11 20.74
CA LYS A 432 -17.79 -0.78 20.55
C LYS A 432 -17.92 -2.06 21.35
N MET A 433 -18.32 -1.97 22.62
CA MET A 433 -18.55 -3.15 23.46
C MET A 433 -19.67 -4.04 22.89
N GLN A 434 -20.75 -3.45 22.36
CA GLN A 434 -21.83 -4.23 21.75
C GLN A 434 -21.34 -4.96 20.49
N ILE A 435 -20.58 -4.27 19.63
CA ILE A 435 -19.96 -4.87 18.44
C ILE A 435 -19.08 -6.08 18.80
N LEU A 436 -18.25 -5.96 19.84
CA LEU A 436 -17.39 -7.05 20.28
C LEU A 436 -18.19 -8.24 20.87
N LYS A 437 -19.24 -7.97 21.64
CA LYS A 437 -20.12 -9.02 22.18
C LYS A 437 -20.84 -9.79 21.05
N ASP A 438 -21.39 -9.06 20.09
CA ASP A 438 -22.06 -9.66 18.93
C ASP A 438 -21.06 -10.45 18.09
N TYR A 439 -19.83 -9.99 18.00
CA TYR A 439 -18.77 -10.69 17.29
C TYR A 439 -18.38 -12.00 17.99
N ASN A 440 -18.26 -12.03 19.31
CA ASN A 440 -18.03 -13.28 20.05
C ASN A 440 -19.17 -14.30 19.84
N VAL A 441 -20.43 -13.82 19.82
CA VAL A 441 -21.57 -14.69 19.49
C VAL A 441 -21.41 -15.27 18.07
N TYR A 442 -21.06 -14.43 17.09
CA TYR A 442 -20.83 -14.88 15.72
C TYR A 442 -19.73 -15.95 15.61
N LEU A 443 -18.59 -15.73 16.27
CA LEU A 443 -17.46 -16.68 16.25
C LEU A 443 -17.82 -18.06 16.87
N ASN A 444 -18.73 -18.10 17.83
CA ASN A 444 -19.23 -19.36 18.41
C ASN A 444 -20.13 -20.16 17.46
N PHE A 445 -20.66 -19.54 16.41
CA PHE A 445 -21.51 -20.21 15.41
C PHE A 445 -20.75 -20.61 14.14
N MET A 446 -19.52 -20.16 13.95
CA MET A 446 -18.65 -20.55 12.84
C MET A 446 -17.98 -21.91 13.06
#